data_6193915b322bb43a6c326998c5707ddf
#
_entry.id   6193915b322bb43a6c326998c5707ddf
#
_cell.length_a   1.000
_cell.length_b   1.000
_cell.length_c   1.000
_cell.angle_alpha   90.00
_cell.angle_beta   90.00
_cell.angle_gamma   90.00
#
_symmetry.space_group_name_H-M   'P 1'
#
loop_
_entity.id
_entity.type
_entity.pdbx_description
1 polymer ?
#
loop_
_entity_poly.entity_id
_entity_poly.type
_entity_poly.pdbx_seq_one_letter_code
_entity_poly.pdbx_strand_id
1 'polypeptide(L)'
;MAFELPPLPYSKNQLAPHISEETLDYHYGKHHQTYVTNLNNLVPGTEFEGLSLEDIVKKSSGGIFNNAAQVWNHTFYWSSLAPKGGGEPTGALADAINAEFGSFAAFKDAFSKCAVTTFGSGWAWLVKTAEGKLALVSTSNAGCPLTEGNTPLLTCDVWEHAYYIDYRNARPAYLEAFWALVNWEFASSNLGC
;
A
#
# COMPACT_ATOMS: atom_id res chain seq x y z
N MET A 1 -20.24 -2.97 13.83
CA MET A 1 -19.07 -3.77 14.28
C MET A 1 -17.88 -2.82 14.34
N ALA A 2 -17.02 -2.91 15.34
CA ALA A 2 -15.80 -2.10 15.39
C ALA A 2 -14.73 -2.68 14.45
N PHE A 3 -13.95 -1.81 13.81
CA PHE A 3 -12.76 -2.22 13.05
C PHE A 3 -11.62 -2.51 14.02
N GLU A 4 -10.80 -3.48 13.68
CA GLU A 4 -9.63 -3.86 14.46
C GLU A 4 -8.35 -3.61 13.66
N LEU A 5 -7.25 -3.34 14.36
CA LEU A 5 -5.93 -3.29 13.73
C LEU A 5 -5.56 -4.74 13.33
N PRO A 6 -5.44 -5.05 12.03
CA PRO A 6 -5.11 -6.42 11.63
C PRO A 6 -3.68 -6.76 12.08
N PRO A 7 -3.41 -8.02 12.48
CA PRO A 7 -2.07 -8.42 12.84
C PRO A 7 -1.13 -8.31 11.62
N LEU A 8 0.13 -7.94 11.88
CA LEU A 8 1.16 -8.00 10.84
C LEU A 8 1.38 -9.45 10.40
N PRO A 9 1.61 -9.70 9.08
CA PRO A 9 1.90 -11.06 8.60
C PRO A 9 3.31 -11.57 8.99
N TYR A 10 4.09 -10.76 9.69
CA TYR A 10 5.45 -11.04 10.18
C TYR A 10 5.72 -10.27 11.48
N SER A 11 6.78 -10.65 12.21
CA SER A 11 7.23 -9.89 13.38
C SER A 11 7.85 -8.55 12.97
N LYS A 12 7.73 -7.52 13.81
CA LYS A 12 8.18 -6.16 13.50
C LYS A 12 9.66 -6.04 13.10
N ASN A 13 10.52 -6.91 13.62
CA ASN A 13 11.96 -6.92 13.34
C ASN A 13 12.34 -7.68 12.07
N GLN A 14 11.40 -8.35 11.40
CA GLN A 14 11.72 -9.24 10.28
C GLN A 14 11.93 -8.53 8.96
N LEU A 15 11.59 -7.25 8.84
CA LEU A 15 11.90 -6.44 7.65
C LEU A 15 13.29 -5.80 7.71
N ALA A 16 14.01 -5.92 8.84
CA ALA A 16 15.39 -5.47 8.94
C ALA A 16 16.30 -6.27 7.99
N PRO A 17 17.36 -5.63 7.42
CA PRO A 17 17.85 -4.29 7.69
C PRO A 17 17.17 -3.19 6.85
N HIS A 18 16.16 -3.52 6.04
CA HIS A 18 15.52 -2.62 5.08
C HIS A 18 14.54 -1.64 5.71
N ILE A 19 13.73 -2.11 6.65
CA ILE A 19 12.81 -1.30 7.47
C ILE A 19 13.01 -1.75 8.91
N SER A 20 13.32 -0.81 9.80
CA SER A 20 13.61 -1.10 11.20
C SER A 20 12.36 -1.45 12.01
N GLU A 21 12.56 -2.15 13.12
CA GLU A 21 11.51 -2.38 14.11
C GLU A 21 10.95 -1.06 14.66
N GLU A 22 11.80 -0.05 14.86
CA GLU A 22 11.39 1.28 15.31
C GLU A 22 10.41 1.92 14.31
N THR A 23 10.68 1.83 13.02
CA THR A 23 9.74 2.30 12.00
C THR A 23 8.39 1.60 12.12
N LEU A 24 8.35 0.27 12.31
CA LEU A 24 7.09 -0.45 12.48
C LEU A 24 6.39 -0.11 13.81
N ASP A 25 7.12 0.18 14.88
CA ASP A 25 6.52 0.61 16.15
C ASP A 25 5.71 1.89 15.99
N TYR A 26 6.18 2.83 15.18
CA TYR A 26 5.46 4.06 14.86
C TYR A 26 4.47 3.87 13.73
N HIS A 27 4.89 3.33 12.59
CA HIS A 27 4.09 3.24 11.39
C HIS A 27 2.85 2.34 11.56
N TYR A 28 3.06 1.11 12.08
CA TYR A 28 1.97 0.19 12.40
C TYR A 28 1.35 0.52 13.75
N GLY A 29 2.18 0.61 14.80
CA GLY A 29 1.70 0.69 16.18
C GLY A 29 1.12 2.05 16.58
N LYS A 30 1.39 3.13 15.85
CA LYS A 30 0.85 4.47 16.10
C LYS A 30 0.00 4.97 14.94
N HIS A 31 0.56 5.15 13.74
CA HIS A 31 -0.18 5.71 12.61
C HIS A 31 -1.36 4.83 12.21
N HIS A 32 -1.13 3.58 11.86
CA HIS A 32 -2.20 2.66 11.46
C HIS A 32 -3.23 2.46 12.59
N GLN A 33 -2.78 2.24 13.83
CA GLN A 33 -3.67 2.14 15.00
C GLN A 33 -4.53 3.39 15.19
N THR A 34 -3.98 4.58 14.97
CA THR A 34 -4.73 5.84 15.11
C THR A 34 -5.82 5.95 14.06
N TYR A 35 -5.56 5.55 12.81
CA TYR A 35 -6.59 5.53 11.77
C TYR A 35 -7.74 4.58 12.13
N VAL A 36 -7.44 3.40 12.66
CA VAL A 36 -8.46 2.45 13.15
C VAL A 36 -9.29 3.07 14.28
N THR A 37 -8.62 3.67 15.25
CA THR A 37 -9.29 4.33 16.40
C THR A 37 -10.20 5.46 15.94
N ASN A 38 -9.70 6.33 15.06
CA ASN A 38 -10.46 7.45 14.52
C ASN A 38 -11.66 6.99 13.68
N LEU A 39 -11.48 5.96 12.86
CA LEU A 39 -12.57 5.40 12.06
C LEU A 39 -13.69 4.88 12.97
N ASN A 40 -13.34 4.16 14.04
CA ASN A 40 -14.29 3.64 15.02
C ASN A 40 -15.03 4.76 15.79
N ASN A 41 -14.44 5.93 15.91
CA ASN A 41 -15.10 7.09 16.52
C ASN A 41 -16.01 7.85 15.55
N LEU A 42 -15.71 7.81 14.25
CA LEU A 42 -16.42 8.60 13.24
C LEU A 42 -17.59 7.87 12.59
N VAL A 43 -17.57 6.55 12.50
CA VAL A 43 -18.58 5.76 11.78
C VAL A 43 -19.91 5.58 12.55
N PRO A 44 -19.92 5.39 13.88
CA PRO A 44 -21.15 5.14 14.62
C PRO A 44 -22.18 6.25 14.43
N GLY A 45 -23.45 5.88 14.20
CA GLY A 45 -24.56 6.80 13.98
C GLY A 45 -24.58 7.46 12.59
N THR A 46 -23.70 7.05 11.68
CA THR A 46 -23.70 7.50 10.28
C THR A 46 -24.31 6.44 9.35
N GLU A 47 -24.56 6.81 8.10
CA GLU A 47 -24.99 5.88 7.05
C GLU A 47 -23.97 4.77 6.73
N PHE A 48 -22.73 4.90 7.19
CA PHE A 48 -21.66 3.96 7.00
C PHE A 48 -21.57 2.91 8.11
N GLU A 49 -22.36 3.03 9.16
CA GLU A 49 -22.37 2.07 10.24
C GLU A 49 -22.82 0.67 9.75
N GLY A 50 -22.01 -0.35 10.04
CA GLY A 50 -22.27 -1.73 9.63
C GLY A 50 -21.79 -2.09 8.22
N LEU A 51 -21.29 -1.13 7.44
CA LEU A 51 -20.70 -1.40 6.14
C LEU A 51 -19.31 -2.02 6.25
N SER A 52 -18.88 -2.70 5.19
CA SER A 52 -17.50 -3.17 5.05
C SER A 52 -16.53 -1.99 4.92
N LEU A 53 -15.26 -2.19 5.29
CA LEU A 53 -14.21 -1.16 5.12
C LEU A 53 -14.13 -0.68 3.67
N GLU A 54 -14.18 -1.59 2.70
CA GLU A 54 -14.12 -1.27 1.28
C GLU A 54 -15.34 -0.44 0.81
N ASP A 55 -16.53 -0.77 1.30
CA ASP A 55 -17.73 0.02 1.01
C ASP A 55 -17.62 1.44 1.55
N ILE A 56 -17.07 1.58 2.76
CA ILE A 56 -16.83 2.91 3.36
C ILE A 56 -15.82 3.68 2.51
N VAL A 57 -14.70 3.06 2.11
CA VAL A 57 -13.70 3.71 1.23
C VAL A 57 -14.34 4.18 -0.07
N LYS A 58 -15.21 3.38 -0.68
CA LYS A 58 -15.83 3.69 -1.98
C LYS A 58 -16.94 4.73 -1.90
N LYS A 59 -17.61 4.88 -0.74
CA LYS A 59 -18.85 5.64 -0.63
C LYS A 59 -18.73 6.89 0.25
N SER A 60 -17.71 6.96 1.13
CA SER A 60 -17.56 8.06 2.08
C SER A 60 -16.68 9.20 1.54
N SER A 61 -16.63 10.29 2.28
CA SER A 61 -15.79 11.45 2.00
C SER A 61 -15.24 12.07 3.29
N GLY A 62 -14.34 13.03 3.18
CA GLY A 62 -13.81 13.79 4.31
C GLY A 62 -13.11 12.92 5.35
N GLY A 63 -13.37 13.14 6.63
CA GLY A 63 -12.68 12.46 7.73
C GLY A 63 -12.93 10.95 7.77
N ILE A 64 -14.14 10.49 7.44
CA ILE A 64 -14.47 9.06 7.39
C ILE A 64 -13.67 8.39 6.27
N PHE A 65 -13.69 8.95 5.07
CA PHE A 65 -12.89 8.45 3.95
C PHE A 65 -11.41 8.41 4.29
N ASN A 66 -10.85 9.51 4.80
CA ASN A 66 -9.42 9.57 5.08
C ASN A 66 -8.98 8.46 6.04
N ASN A 67 -9.73 8.22 7.11
CA ASN A 67 -9.35 7.18 8.07
C ASN A 67 -9.64 5.77 7.52
N ALA A 68 -10.76 5.54 6.84
CA ALA A 68 -11.07 4.25 6.23
C ALA A 68 -10.06 3.86 5.15
N ALA A 69 -9.75 4.78 4.25
CA ALA A 69 -8.76 4.55 3.20
C ALA A 69 -7.37 4.31 3.78
N GLN A 70 -6.96 5.06 4.81
CA GLN A 70 -5.67 4.81 5.47
C GLN A 70 -5.63 3.46 6.19
N VAL A 71 -6.71 3.02 6.82
CA VAL A 71 -6.77 1.66 7.39
C VAL A 71 -6.60 0.62 6.29
N TRP A 72 -7.30 0.78 5.17
CA TRP A 72 -7.23 -0.15 4.04
C TRP A 72 -5.85 -0.14 3.38
N ASN A 73 -5.32 1.04 3.05
CA ASN A 73 -4.02 1.22 2.38
C ASN A 73 -2.87 0.62 3.20
N HIS A 74 -2.85 0.84 4.52
CA HIS A 74 -1.82 0.29 5.40
C HIS A 74 -1.93 -1.23 5.53
N THR A 75 -3.15 -1.77 5.65
CA THR A 75 -3.37 -3.22 5.67
C THR A 75 -2.82 -3.87 4.40
N PHE A 76 -3.10 -3.27 3.26
CA PHE A 76 -2.61 -3.73 1.96
C PHE A 76 -1.08 -3.58 1.84
N TYR A 77 -0.52 -2.50 2.36
CA TYR A 77 0.93 -2.25 2.36
C TYR A 77 1.69 -3.30 3.17
N TRP A 78 1.21 -3.68 4.36
CA TRP A 78 1.87 -4.72 5.13
C TRP A 78 1.91 -6.06 4.40
N SER A 79 0.87 -6.40 3.67
CA SER A 79 0.80 -7.61 2.84
C SER A 79 1.66 -7.50 1.58
N SER A 80 1.91 -6.29 1.09
CA SER A 80 2.80 -6.01 -0.05
C SER A 80 4.27 -6.25 0.25
N LEU A 81 4.63 -6.44 1.53
CA LEU A 81 6.01 -6.70 1.99
C LEU A 81 6.14 -8.10 2.58
N ALA A 82 7.31 -8.70 2.42
CA ALA A 82 7.65 -9.98 3.04
C ALA A 82 9.12 -10.00 3.49
N PRO A 83 9.45 -10.66 4.63
CA PRO A 83 10.81 -10.75 5.15
C PRO A 83 11.83 -11.41 4.20
N LYS A 84 11.33 -12.24 3.28
CA LYS A 84 12.11 -12.91 2.23
C LYS A 84 11.57 -12.56 0.85
N GLY A 85 11.08 -11.32 0.70
CA GLY A 85 10.59 -10.78 -0.54
C GLY A 85 11.70 -10.40 -1.52
N GLY A 86 11.33 -9.54 -2.46
CA GLY A 86 12.25 -9.06 -3.49
C GLY A 86 12.36 -9.99 -4.68
N GLY A 87 13.44 -9.81 -5.47
CA GLY A 87 13.57 -10.52 -6.74
C GLY A 87 12.57 -10.01 -7.79
N GLU A 88 12.09 -10.92 -8.63
CA GLU A 88 11.18 -10.64 -9.74
C GLU A 88 9.91 -11.49 -9.62
N PRO A 89 8.76 -11.02 -10.09
CA PRO A 89 7.56 -11.85 -10.18
C PRO A 89 7.74 -12.99 -11.18
N THR A 90 6.91 -14.02 -11.04
CA THR A 90 6.85 -15.16 -11.95
C THR A 90 5.43 -15.39 -12.46
N GLY A 91 5.28 -16.25 -13.45
CA GLY A 91 3.97 -16.63 -13.99
C GLY A 91 3.18 -15.46 -14.58
N ALA A 92 1.86 -15.49 -14.44
CA ALA A 92 0.95 -14.55 -15.08
C ALA A 92 1.25 -13.07 -14.77
N LEU A 93 1.72 -12.76 -13.55
CA LEU A 93 2.06 -11.38 -13.21
C LEU A 93 3.31 -10.91 -13.95
N ALA A 94 4.34 -11.78 -14.09
CA ALA A 94 5.54 -11.45 -14.87
C ALA A 94 5.19 -11.24 -16.35
N ASP A 95 4.34 -12.10 -16.91
CA ASP A 95 3.87 -11.99 -18.30
C ASP A 95 3.11 -10.68 -18.52
N ALA A 96 2.21 -10.32 -17.61
CA ALA A 96 1.44 -9.08 -17.68
C ALA A 96 2.33 -7.83 -17.56
N ILE A 97 3.33 -7.85 -16.65
CA ILE A 97 4.30 -6.77 -16.49
C ILE A 97 5.14 -6.61 -17.75
N ASN A 98 5.63 -7.71 -18.31
CA ASN A 98 6.43 -7.68 -19.54
C ASN A 98 5.59 -7.19 -20.75
N ALA A 99 4.33 -7.59 -20.84
CA ALA A 99 3.42 -7.15 -21.90
C ALA A 99 3.13 -5.65 -21.83
N GLU A 100 2.91 -5.09 -20.63
CA GLU A 100 2.53 -3.68 -20.47
C GLU A 100 3.76 -2.75 -20.46
N PHE A 101 4.86 -3.15 -19.78
CA PHE A 101 6.02 -2.28 -19.57
C PHE A 101 7.25 -2.67 -20.39
N GLY A 102 7.19 -3.76 -21.15
CA GLY A 102 8.28 -4.28 -21.98
C GLY A 102 9.28 -5.15 -21.24
N SER A 103 9.53 -4.90 -19.95
CA SER A 103 10.39 -5.73 -19.10
C SER A 103 10.14 -5.44 -17.62
N PHE A 104 10.59 -6.34 -16.74
CA PHE A 104 10.57 -6.09 -15.30
C PHE A 104 11.45 -4.89 -14.92
N ALA A 105 12.60 -4.72 -15.54
CA ALA A 105 13.49 -3.57 -15.27
C ALA A 105 12.80 -2.24 -15.62
N ALA A 106 12.15 -2.16 -16.76
CA ALA A 106 11.41 -0.95 -17.18
C ALA A 106 10.22 -0.68 -16.23
N PHE A 107 9.51 -1.72 -15.81
CA PHE A 107 8.46 -1.60 -14.79
C PHE A 107 9.01 -1.06 -13.47
N LYS A 108 10.10 -1.65 -12.95
CA LYS A 108 10.73 -1.24 -11.71
C LYS A 108 11.15 0.23 -11.73
N ASP A 109 11.76 0.67 -12.83
CA ASP A 109 12.15 2.06 -13.04
C ASP A 109 10.93 2.99 -13.07
N ALA A 110 9.88 2.61 -13.81
CA ALA A 110 8.66 3.39 -13.92
C ALA A 110 7.91 3.49 -12.58
N PHE A 111 7.79 2.39 -11.83
CA PHE A 111 7.18 2.38 -10.49
C PHE A 111 7.99 3.24 -9.51
N SER A 112 9.32 3.07 -9.50
CA SER A 112 10.21 3.85 -8.63
C SER A 112 10.10 5.35 -8.95
N LYS A 113 10.05 5.72 -10.23
CA LYS A 113 9.82 7.10 -10.65
C LYS A 113 8.46 7.61 -10.19
N CYS A 114 7.38 6.83 -10.36
CA CYS A 114 6.04 7.17 -9.89
C CYS A 114 6.05 7.45 -8.38
N ALA A 115 6.67 6.56 -7.58
CA ALA A 115 6.77 6.69 -6.13
C ALA A 115 7.59 7.92 -5.70
N VAL A 116 8.77 8.12 -6.29
CA VAL A 116 9.68 9.22 -5.92
C VAL A 116 9.09 10.58 -6.30
N THR A 117 8.40 10.67 -7.44
CA THR A 117 7.81 11.93 -7.93
C THR A 117 6.44 12.25 -7.34
N THR A 118 5.85 11.37 -6.54
CA THR A 118 4.63 11.68 -5.79
C THR A 118 4.90 12.84 -4.85
N PHE A 119 4.26 13.99 -5.12
CA PHE A 119 4.50 15.20 -4.37
C PHE A 119 3.82 15.14 -2.99
N GLY A 120 4.60 15.41 -1.94
CA GLY A 120 4.13 15.37 -0.56
C GLY A 120 3.86 13.93 -0.08
N SER A 121 2.77 13.78 0.67
CA SER A 121 2.32 12.50 1.21
C SER A 121 1.43 11.77 0.22
N GLY A 122 1.60 10.46 0.09
CA GLY A 122 0.80 9.67 -0.82
C GLY A 122 1.27 8.22 -0.94
N TRP A 123 0.84 7.58 -2.02
CA TRP A 123 1.05 6.17 -2.29
C TRP A 123 1.36 5.95 -3.76
N ALA A 124 2.21 4.98 -4.07
CA ALA A 124 2.40 4.48 -5.42
C ALA A 124 1.81 3.08 -5.54
N TRP A 125 1.12 2.81 -6.65
CA TRP A 125 0.35 1.59 -6.86
C TRP A 125 0.67 0.96 -8.21
N LEU A 126 0.79 -0.37 -8.22
CA LEU A 126 0.52 -1.17 -9.41
C LEU A 126 -0.94 -1.63 -9.30
N VAL A 127 -1.72 -1.34 -10.31
CA VAL A 127 -3.15 -1.71 -10.39
C VAL A 127 -3.47 -2.48 -11.67
N LYS A 128 -4.54 -3.28 -11.61
CA LYS A 128 -5.24 -3.75 -12.80
C LYS A 128 -6.48 -2.86 -13.00
N THR A 129 -6.57 -2.22 -14.16
CA THR A 129 -7.70 -1.35 -14.52
C THR A 129 -8.96 -2.16 -14.83
N ALA A 130 -10.10 -1.49 -14.95
CA ALA A 130 -11.36 -2.11 -15.33
C ALA A 130 -11.28 -2.82 -16.70
N GLU A 131 -10.39 -2.34 -17.59
CA GLU A 131 -10.13 -2.94 -18.91
C GLU A 131 -9.17 -4.15 -18.85
N GLY A 132 -8.71 -4.51 -17.64
CA GLY A 132 -7.82 -5.64 -17.42
C GLY A 132 -6.33 -5.37 -17.69
N LYS A 133 -5.94 -4.12 -17.95
CA LYS A 133 -4.55 -3.71 -18.17
C LYS A 133 -3.86 -3.36 -16.86
N LEU A 134 -2.55 -3.54 -16.82
CA LEU A 134 -1.74 -3.00 -15.73
C LEU A 134 -1.51 -1.50 -15.89
N ALA A 135 -1.52 -0.78 -14.78
CA ALA A 135 -1.19 0.64 -14.76
C ALA A 135 -0.45 1.01 -13.47
N LEU A 136 0.35 2.07 -13.54
CA LEU A 136 0.95 2.72 -12.38
C LEU A 136 0.13 3.95 -12.02
N VAL A 137 -0.25 4.04 -10.77
CA VAL A 137 -1.06 5.14 -10.23
C VAL A 137 -0.38 5.70 -9.00
N SER A 138 -0.31 7.03 -8.90
CA SER A 138 0.02 7.70 -7.64
C SER A 138 -1.23 8.35 -7.06
N THR A 139 -1.42 8.23 -5.76
CA THR A 139 -2.52 8.88 -5.05
C THR A 139 -1.96 9.79 -3.96
N SER A 140 -2.57 10.97 -3.80
CA SER A 140 -2.20 11.91 -2.75
C SER A 140 -2.90 11.58 -1.43
N ASN A 141 -2.23 11.82 -0.31
CA ASN A 141 -2.77 11.66 1.03
C ASN A 141 -3.37 10.27 1.27
N ALA A 142 -4.66 10.17 1.56
CA ALA A 142 -5.38 8.92 1.80
C ALA A 142 -5.95 8.28 0.52
N GLY A 143 -5.69 8.83 -0.66
CA GLY A 143 -6.25 8.34 -1.92
C GLY A 143 -6.05 6.83 -2.08
N CYS A 144 -7.07 6.16 -2.61
CA CYS A 144 -7.11 4.71 -2.74
C CYS A 144 -7.68 4.33 -4.12
N PRO A 145 -7.01 3.46 -4.90
CA PRO A 145 -7.45 3.08 -6.25
C PRO A 145 -8.83 2.41 -6.30
N LEU A 146 -9.34 1.91 -5.18
CA LEU A 146 -10.68 1.32 -5.08
C LEU A 146 -11.79 2.32 -5.45
N THR A 147 -11.55 3.62 -5.26
CA THR A 147 -12.53 4.67 -5.59
C THR A 147 -12.70 4.86 -7.09
N GLU A 148 -11.73 4.43 -7.87
CA GLU A 148 -11.73 4.52 -9.34
C GLU A 148 -12.07 3.17 -10.01
N GLY A 149 -12.43 2.16 -9.22
CA GLY A 149 -12.77 0.83 -9.73
C GLY A 149 -11.56 -0.01 -10.15
N ASN A 150 -10.34 0.43 -9.82
CA ASN A 150 -9.12 -0.34 -10.08
C ASN A 150 -8.93 -1.43 -9.03
N THR A 151 -8.29 -2.52 -9.43
CA THR A 151 -7.84 -3.59 -8.53
C THR A 151 -6.37 -3.36 -8.14
N PRO A 152 -6.06 -3.00 -6.90
CA PRO A 152 -4.68 -2.87 -6.44
C PRO A 152 -3.96 -4.21 -6.43
N LEU A 153 -2.72 -4.24 -6.94
CA LEU A 153 -1.86 -5.43 -6.94
C LEU A 153 -0.68 -5.28 -5.97
N LEU A 154 -0.08 -4.11 -5.93
CA LEU A 154 1.08 -3.77 -5.10
C LEU A 154 1.02 -2.31 -4.72
N THR A 155 1.47 -1.96 -3.51
CA THR A 155 1.61 -0.57 -3.10
C THR A 155 2.92 -0.29 -2.36
N CYS A 156 3.36 0.97 -2.48
CA CYS A 156 4.42 1.56 -1.68
C CYS A 156 3.90 2.82 -1.01
N ASP A 157 3.99 2.87 0.32
CA ASP A 157 3.70 4.07 1.10
C ASP A 157 4.84 5.08 0.94
N VAL A 158 4.55 6.28 0.46
CA VAL A 158 5.53 7.37 0.30
C VAL A 158 5.24 8.58 1.19
N TRP A 159 4.38 8.40 2.21
CA TRP A 159 4.34 9.31 3.34
C TRP A 159 5.70 9.31 4.06
N GLU A 160 6.14 10.44 4.55
CA GLU A 160 7.44 10.52 5.26
C GLU A 160 7.50 9.62 6.49
N HIS A 161 6.38 9.40 7.18
CA HIS A 161 6.34 8.48 8.32
C HIS A 161 6.71 7.03 7.97
N ALA A 162 6.61 6.64 6.69
CA ALA A 162 6.96 5.29 6.26
C ALA A 162 8.48 5.05 6.21
N TYR A 163 9.28 6.13 6.07
CA TYR A 163 10.72 5.98 5.82
C TYR A 163 11.63 6.95 6.57
N TYR A 164 11.09 7.99 7.21
CA TYR A 164 11.92 9.05 7.77
C TYR A 164 12.85 8.59 8.89
N ILE A 165 12.45 7.61 9.70
CA ILE A 165 13.29 7.05 10.77
C ILE A 165 14.55 6.41 10.19
N ASP A 166 14.42 5.59 9.14
CA ASP A 166 15.54 4.83 8.57
C ASP A 166 16.31 5.62 7.50
N TYR A 167 15.62 6.44 6.72
CA TYR A 167 16.16 7.04 5.49
C TYR A 167 16.11 8.57 5.49
N ARG A 168 15.54 9.21 6.52
CA ARG A 168 15.33 10.67 6.58
C ARG A 168 14.58 11.15 5.32
N ASN A 169 15.09 12.16 4.63
CA ASN A 169 14.51 12.70 3.40
C ASN A 169 14.89 11.91 2.12
N ALA A 170 15.63 10.81 2.26
CA ALA A 170 16.13 10.04 1.10
C ALA A 170 15.10 9.01 0.59
N ARG A 171 13.93 9.50 0.10
CA ARG A 171 12.90 8.62 -0.49
C ARG A 171 13.44 7.65 -1.55
N PRO A 172 14.39 8.03 -2.45
CA PRO A 172 14.97 7.07 -3.40
C PRO A 172 15.65 5.87 -2.72
N ALA A 173 16.39 6.09 -1.62
CA ALA A 173 17.05 5.00 -0.90
C ALA A 173 16.03 4.06 -0.21
N TYR A 174 14.94 4.62 0.30
CA TYR A 174 13.82 3.82 0.81
C TYR A 174 13.20 2.95 -0.29
N LEU A 175 13.03 3.50 -1.51
CA LEU A 175 12.49 2.72 -2.63
C LEU A 175 13.40 1.53 -3.00
N GLU A 176 14.72 1.69 -2.94
CA GLU A 176 15.63 0.56 -3.16
C GLU A 176 15.46 -0.53 -2.09
N ALA A 177 15.30 -0.12 -0.83
CA ALA A 177 15.01 -1.05 0.25
C ALA A 177 13.62 -1.72 0.10
N PHE A 178 12.60 -0.98 -0.34
CA PHE A 178 11.28 -1.52 -0.65
C PHE A 178 11.36 -2.68 -1.65
N TRP A 179 12.15 -2.55 -2.73
CA TRP A 179 12.29 -3.61 -3.73
C TRP A 179 12.88 -4.91 -3.18
N ALA A 180 13.67 -4.85 -2.12
CA ALA A 180 14.20 -6.04 -1.45
C ALA A 180 13.15 -6.79 -0.61
N LEU A 181 11.99 -6.16 -0.38
CA LEU A 181 10.93 -6.68 0.48
C LEU A 181 9.62 -7.00 -0.26
N VAL A 182 9.50 -6.68 -1.55
CA VAL A 182 8.25 -6.86 -2.30
C VAL A 182 7.76 -8.30 -2.23
N ASN A 183 6.50 -8.47 -1.82
CA ASN A 183 5.81 -9.75 -1.77
C ASN A 183 5.12 -10.04 -3.12
N TRP A 184 5.86 -10.65 -4.04
CA TRP A 184 5.34 -10.98 -5.37
C TRP A 184 4.24 -12.04 -5.35
N GLU A 185 4.24 -12.92 -4.36
CA GLU A 185 3.17 -13.91 -4.18
C GLU A 185 1.83 -13.20 -3.88
N PHE A 186 1.85 -12.25 -2.95
CA PHE A 186 0.67 -11.43 -2.68
C PHE A 186 0.23 -10.61 -3.89
N ALA A 187 1.16 -9.94 -4.57
CA ALA A 187 0.84 -9.17 -5.77
C ALA A 187 0.24 -10.05 -6.88
N SER A 188 0.75 -11.27 -7.06
CA SER A 188 0.22 -12.24 -8.02
C SER A 188 -1.17 -12.73 -7.64
N SER A 189 -1.44 -12.97 -6.36
CA SER A 189 -2.76 -13.41 -5.90
C SER A 189 -3.86 -12.36 -6.17
N ASN A 190 -3.50 -11.07 -6.13
CA ASN A 190 -4.43 -9.97 -6.42
C ASN A 190 -4.73 -9.80 -7.92
N LEU A 191 -3.89 -10.34 -8.81
CA LEU A 191 -4.14 -10.26 -10.26
C LEU A 191 -5.42 -10.99 -10.66
N GLY A 192 -5.83 -12.02 -9.89
CA GLY A 192 -7.02 -12.81 -10.14
C GLY A 192 -6.82 -13.67 -11.40
N CYS A 193 -6.22 -14.81 -11.23
CA CYS A 193 -6.15 -15.86 -12.26
C CYS A 193 -7.37 -16.74 -12.16
#